data_c1e8ff63d347829669f943f1cf9399b0
#
_entry.id   c1e8ff63d347829669f943f1cf9399b0
#
_cell.length_a   1.000
_cell.length_b   1.000
_cell.length_c   1.000
_cell.angle_alpha   90.00
_cell.angle_beta   90.00
_cell.angle_gamma   90.00
#
_symmetry.space_group_name_H-M   'P 1'
#
loop_
_entity.id
_entity.type
_entity.pdbx_description
1 polymer ?
#
loop_
_entity_poly.entity_id
_entity_poly.type
_entity_poly.pdbx_seq_one_letter_code
_entity_poly.pdbx_strand_id
1 'polypeptide(L)'
;MIVVDANVVIAASSPGHVHHEAAQQIVTDHGGEGMVLHSLTMAEVLVGPARGGAEAVARGLLADAGFRLAPQGDPSPEHLARVRASTTLKMPDACVLATAEHLQVALATFDRRVAREAGERGIAVLGEAQLPR
;
A
#
# COMPACT_ATOMS: atom_id res chain seq x y z
N MET A 1 -7.04 3.91 -10.39
CA MET A 1 -6.35 2.88 -9.58
C MET A 1 -5.14 3.47 -8.90
N ILE A 2 -4.92 3.15 -7.65
CA ILE A 2 -3.71 3.48 -6.90
C ILE A 2 -3.19 2.24 -6.19
N VAL A 3 -1.89 2.21 -5.90
CA VAL A 3 -1.30 1.19 -5.04
C VAL A 3 -1.23 1.73 -3.63
N VAL A 4 -1.55 0.90 -2.64
CA VAL A 4 -1.64 1.33 -1.24
C VAL A 4 -0.67 0.52 -0.38
N ASP A 5 0.14 1.21 0.41
CA ASP A 5 1.02 0.61 1.39
C ASP A 5 0.22 0.13 2.62
N ALA A 6 0.74 -0.86 3.33
CA ALA A 6 0.10 -1.41 4.53
C ALA A 6 -0.20 -0.33 5.57
N ASN A 7 0.68 0.65 5.76
CA ASN A 7 0.48 1.71 6.75
C ASN A 7 -0.77 2.56 6.48
N VAL A 8 -1.16 2.72 5.21
CA VAL A 8 -2.39 3.45 4.85
C VAL A 8 -3.62 2.62 5.20
N VAL A 9 -3.60 1.32 4.88
CA VAL A 9 -4.72 0.42 5.21
C VAL A 9 -4.91 0.32 6.72
N ILE A 10 -3.83 0.15 7.46
CA ILE A 10 -3.86 0.05 8.92
C ILE A 10 -4.39 1.35 9.53
N ALA A 11 -3.92 2.51 9.07
CA ALA A 11 -4.40 3.81 9.54
C ALA A 11 -5.88 4.00 9.24
N ALA A 12 -6.34 3.62 8.06
CA ALA A 12 -7.75 3.71 7.68
C ALA A 12 -8.64 2.84 8.56
N SER A 13 -8.13 1.71 9.02
CA SER A 13 -8.85 0.75 9.85
C SER A 13 -8.76 1.02 11.36
N SER A 14 -7.99 2.03 11.77
CA SER A 14 -7.68 2.28 13.18
C SER A 14 -8.03 3.73 13.56
N PRO A 15 -9.24 3.99 14.10
CA PRO A 15 -9.69 5.35 14.40
C PRO A 15 -8.77 6.17 15.30
N GLY A 16 -8.00 5.51 16.16
CA GLY A 16 -7.03 6.19 17.04
C GLY A 16 -5.67 6.45 16.42
N HIS A 17 -5.45 6.01 15.19
CA HIS A 17 -4.16 6.18 14.52
C HIS A 17 -3.92 7.65 14.14
N VAL A 18 -2.66 8.10 14.30
CA VAL A 18 -2.29 9.50 14.01
C VAL A 18 -2.63 9.92 12.56
N HIS A 19 -2.56 8.98 11.62
CA HIS A 19 -2.86 9.24 10.21
C HIS A 19 -4.25 8.77 9.78
N HIS A 20 -5.14 8.48 10.72
CA HIS A 20 -6.47 7.95 10.39
C HIS A 20 -7.24 8.88 9.45
N GLU A 21 -7.31 10.18 9.75
CA GLU A 21 -8.06 11.12 8.92
C GLU A 21 -7.46 11.23 7.51
N ALA A 22 -6.14 11.29 7.40
CA ALA A 22 -5.46 11.34 6.10
C ALA A 22 -5.73 10.07 5.29
N ALA A 23 -5.70 8.90 5.93
CA ALA A 23 -6.00 7.63 5.29
C ALA A 23 -7.47 7.58 4.83
N GLN A 24 -8.40 8.03 5.66
CA GLN A 24 -9.82 8.10 5.29
C GLN A 24 -10.04 9.03 4.10
N GLN A 25 -9.29 10.13 4.01
CA GLN A 25 -9.37 11.03 2.87
C GLN A 25 -8.92 10.34 1.58
N ILE A 26 -7.84 9.57 1.65
CA ILE A 26 -7.37 8.77 0.49
C ILE A 26 -8.46 7.78 0.06
N VAL A 27 -9.08 7.09 0.99
CA VAL A 27 -10.18 6.16 0.71
C VAL A 27 -11.36 6.87 0.05
N THR A 28 -11.74 8.04 0.59
CA THR A 28 -12.84 8.84 0.03
C THR A 28 -12.53 9.26 -1.40
N ASP A 29 -11.31 9.73 -1.65
CA ASP A 29 -10.95 10.28 -2.96
C ASP A 29 -10.71 9.19 -4.03
N HIS A 30 -10.24 8.03 -3.63
CA HIS A 30 -9.75 7.00 -4.57
C HIS A 30 -10.47 5.66 -4.50
N GLY A 31 -11.36 5.46 -3.53
CA GLY A 31 -12.05 4.17 -3.35
C GLY A 31 -12.81 3.70 -4.58
N GLY A 32 -13.39 4.63 -5.35
CA GLY A 32 -14.11 4.30 -6.58
C GLY A 32 -13.22 3.91 -7.75
N GLU A 33 -11.93 4.28 -7.71
CA GLU A 33 -10.96 3.99 -8.78
C GLU A 33 -10.28 2.63 -8.61
N GLY A 34 -10.32 2.08 -7.41
CA GLY A 34 -9.60 0.87 -7.03
C GLY A 34 -8.31 1.16 -6.28
N MET A 35 -8.24 0.60 -5.08
CA MET A 35 -7.06 0.67 -4.21
C MET A 35 -6.49 -0.75 -4.12
N VAL A 36 -5.33 -0.95 -4.74
CA VAL A 36 -4.76 -2.29 -4.89
C VAL A 36 -3.49 -2.47 -4.07
N LEU A 37 -3.27 -3.70 -3.60
CA LEU A 37 -2.12 -4.07 -2.80
C LEU A 37 -1.39 -5.25 -3.44
N HIS A 38 -0.07 -5.28 -3.28
CA HIS A 38 0.71 -6.49 -3.51
C HIS A 38 0.25 -7.58 -2.52
N SER A 39 0.31 -8.85 -2.92
CA SER A 39 -0.13 -9.95 -2.05
C SER A 39 0.62 -9.99 -0.72
N LEU A 40 1.91 -9.65 -0.69
CA LEU A 40 2.67 -9.57 0.56
C LEU A 40 2.14 -8.44 1.46
N THR A 41 1.82 -7.29 0.89
CA THR A 41 1.24 -6.16 1.62
C THR A 41 -0.11 -6.53 2.22
N MET A 42 -0.94 -7.22 1.46
CA MET A 42 -2.22 -7.72 1.96
C MET A 42 -1.99 -8.70 3.11
N ALA A 43 -1.01 -9.59 2.98
CA ALA A 43 -0.69 -10.54 4.05
C ALA A 43 -0.25 -9.81 5.33
N GLU A 44 0.55 -8.76 5.22
CA GLU A 44 0.96 -7.95 6.38
C GLU A 44 -0.24 -7.35 7.11
N VAL A 45 -1.20 -6.80 6.36
CA VAL A 45 -2.42 -6.22 6.92
C VAL A 45 -3.26 -7.28 7.64
N LEU A 46 -3.24 -8.52 7.16
CA LEU A 46 -4.05 -9.61 7.70
C LEU A 46 -3.40 -10.35 8.87
N VAL A 47 -2.15 -10.06 9.22
CA VAL A 47 -1.45 -10.74 10.33
C VAL A 47 -2.21 -10.58 11.66
N GLY A 48 -2.62 -9.36 11.99
CA GLY A 48 -3.38 -9.10 13.22
C GLY A 48 -4.67 -9.91 13.28
N PRO A 49 -5.57 -9.79 12.29
CA PRO A 49 -6.79 -10.60 12.23
C PRO A 49 -6.53 -12.11 12.24
N ALA A 50 -5.48 -12.57 11.58
CA ALA A 50 -5.14 -13.99 11.49
C ALA A 50 -4.80 -14.61 12.87
N ARG A 51 -4.27 -13.81 13.79
CA ARG A 51 -3.95 -14.27 15.15
C ARG A 51 -5.22 -14.69 15.90
N GLY A 52 -6.38 -14.15 15.54
CA GLY A 52 -7.68 -14.52 16.08
C GLY A 52 -8.51 -15.38 15.14
N GLY A 53 -7.94 -15.89 14.05
CA GLY A 53 -8.66 -16.72 13.07
C GLY A 53 -9.65 -15.94 12.22
N ALA A 54 -9.51 -14.61 12.12
CA ALA A 54 -10.46 -13.73 11.46
C ALA A 54 -9.95 -13.16 10.12
N GLU A 55 -8.91 -13.75 9.52
CA GLU A 55 -8.30 -13.23 8.30
C GLU A 55 -9.27 -13.19 7.10
N ALA A 56 -10.11 -14.19 6.96
CA ALA A 56 -11.08 -14.23 5.87
C ALA A 56 -12.16 -13.15 6.02
N VAL A 57 -12.65 -12.95 7.24
CA VAL A 57 -13.62 -11.90 7.55
C VAL A 57 -13.02 -10.53 7.31
N ALA A 58 -11.79 -10.31 7.81
CA ALA A 58 -11.07 -9.05 7.62
C ALA A 58 -10.85 -8.75 6.14
N ARG A 59 -10.48 -9.75 5.35
CA ARG A 59 -10.28 -9.57 3.91
C ARG A 59 -11.57 -9.15 3.21
N GLY A 60 -12.71 -9.73 3.60
CA GLY A 60 -14.02 -9.33 3.08
C GLY A 60 -14.36 -7.88 3.40
N LEU A 61 -14.09 -7.44 4.64
CA LEU A 61 -14.33 -6.06 5.05
C LEU A 61 -13.42 -5.09 4.29
N LEU A 62 -12.16 -5.46 4.06
CA LEU A 62 -11.23 -4.66 3.27
C LEU A 62 -11.71 -4.53 1.82
N ALA A 63 -12.21 -5.61 1.23
CA ALA A 63 -12.78 -5.60 -0.13
C ALA A 63 -13.98 -4.65 -0.20
N ASP A 64 -14.87 -4.69 0.79
CA ASP A 64 -16.02 -3.80 0.87
C ASP A 64 -15.60 -2.32 0.98
N ALA A 65 -14.45 -2.07 1.61
CA ALA A 65 -13.88 -0.72 1.71
C ALA A 65 -13.11 -0.30 0.45
N GLY A 66 -12.92 -1.19 -0.51
CA GLY A 66 -12.23 -0.91 -1.77
C GLY A 66 -10.79 -1.39 -1.87
N PHE A 67 -10.28 -2.11 -0.86
CA PHE A 67 -8.91 -2.64 -0.85
C PHE A 67 -8.88 -4.07 -1.38
N ARG A 68 -8.08 -4.31 -2.42
CA ARG A 68 -8.01 -5.63 -3.06
C ARG A 68 -6.64 -5.87 -3.70
N LEU A 69 -6.39 -7.10 -4.08
CA LEU A 69 -5.22 -7.43 -4.89
C LEU A 69 -5.40 -6.88 -6.31
N ALA A 70 -4.28 -6.54 -6.96
CA ALA A 70 -4.32 -6.07 -8.34
C ALA A 70 -4.85 -7.19 -9.25
N PRO A 71 -5.84 -6.90 -10.13
CA PRO A 71 -6.36 -7.91 -11.06
C PRO A 71 -5.29 -8.46 -12.01
N GLN A 72 -4.27 -7.64 -12.33
CA GLN A 72 -3.16 -8.01 -13.19
C GLN A 72 -2.12 -8.91 -12.50
N GLY A 73 -2.28 -9.15 -11.20
CA GLY A 73 -1.30 -9.89 -10.41
C GLY A 73 -0.14 -9.02 -9.95
N ASP A 74 0.78 -9.64 -9.22
CA ASP A 74 1.97 -8.99 -8.68
C ASP A 74 3.06 -8.83 -9.74
N PRO A 75 4.02 -7.88 -9.53
CA PRO A 75 5.22 -7.81 -10.37
C PRO A 75 6.00 -9.11 -10.35
N SER A 76 6.77 -9.36 -11.41
CA SER A 76 7.62 -10.56 -11.49
C SER A 76 8.69 -10.57 -10.40
N PRO A 77 9.21 -11.75 -10.03
CA PRO A 77 10.35 -11.83 -9.10
C PRO A 77 11.56 -11.01 -9.57
N GLU A 78 11.82 -10.97 -10.88
CA GLU A 78 12.92 -10.19 -11.45
C GLU A 78 12.71 -8.69 -11.22
N HIS A 79 11.48 -8.20 -11.37
CA HIS A 79 11.16 -6.80 -11.11
C HIS A 79 11.37 -6.47 -9.63
N LEU A 80 10.88 -7.31 -8.72
CA LEU A 80 11.09 -7.14 -7.29
C LEU A 80 12.58 -7.12 -6.93
N ALA A 81 13.36 -8.03 -7.52
CA ALA A 81 14.80 -8.11 -7.29
C ALA A 81 15.50 -6.82 -7.73
N ARG A 82 15.14 -6.28 -8.89
CA ARG A 82 15.73 -5.04 -9.40
C ARG A 82 15.43 -3.86 -8.47
N VAL A 83 14.19 -3.75 -8.00
CA VAL A 83 13.81 -2.68 -7.07
C VAL A 83 14.56 -2.82 -5.75
N ARG A 84 14.61 -4.03 -5.21
CA ARG A 84 15.34 -4.29 -3.95
C ARG A 84 16.83 -3.99 -4.08
N ALA A 85 17.44 -4.38 -5.20
CA ALA A 85 18.87 -4.18 -5.44
C ALA A 85 19.24 -2.71 -5.68
N SER A 86 18.34 -1.91 -6.24
CA SER A 86 18.59 -0.51 -6.60
C SER A 86 18.14 0.49 -5.55
N THR A 87 17.62 0.03 -4.41
CA THR A 87 17.15 0.90 -3.32
C THR A 87 17.69 0.40 -1.98
N THR A 88 17.47 1.19 -0.92
CA THR A 88 17.74 0.77 0.46
C THR A 88 16.51 0.14 1.12
N LEU A 89 15.43 -0.02 0.36
CA LEU A 89 14.17 -0.56 0.89
C LEU A 89 14.32 -2.05 1.20
N LYS A 90 13.68 -2.48 2.29
CA LYS A 90 13.52 -3.91 2.58
C LYS A 90 12.47 -4.49 1.63
N MET A 91 12.42 -5.83 1.54
CA MET A 91 11.55 -6.49 0.57
C MET A 91 10.08 -6.09 0.68
N PRO A 92 9.46 -5.96 1.86
CA PRO A 92 8.05 -5.52 1.94
C PRO A 92 7.81 -4.16 1.28
N ASP A 93 8.69 -3.20 1.51
CA ASP A 93 8.58 -1.86 0.91
C ASP A 93 8.90 -1.88 -0.58
N ALA A 94 9.86 -2.71 -0.98
CA ALA A 94 10.19 -2.90 -2.40
C ALA A 94 8.99 -3.47 -3.17
N CYS A 95 8.19 -4.35 -2.56
CA CYS A 95 6.98 -4.88 -3.18
C CYS A 95 5.97 -3.77 -3.48
N VAL A 96 5.78 -2.83 -2.56
CA VAL A 96 4.87 -1.70 -2.74
C VAL A 96 5.34 -0.84 -3.92
N LEU A 97 6.62 -0.46 -3.93
CA LEU A 97 7.19 0.37 -4.98
C LEU A 97 7.14 -0.34 -6.35
N ALA A 98 7.53 -1.60 -6.40
CA ALA A 98 7.51 -2.37 -7.64
C ALA A 98 6.10 -2.51 -8.20
N THR A 99 5.09 -2.65 -7.34
CA THR A 99 3.70 -2.74 -7.78
C THR A 99 3.26 -1.44 -8.45
N ALA A 100 3.61 -0.29 -7.87
CA ALA A 100 3.28 1.01 -8.45
C ALA A 100 3.98 1.21 -9.80
N GLU A 101 5.24 0.80 -9.93
CA GLU A 101 5.95 0.83 -11.21
C GLU A 101 5.30 -0.08 -12.25
N HIS A 102 4.98 -1.30 -11.84
CA HIS A 102 4.39 -2.32 -12.72
C HIS A 102 3.05 -1.86 -13.31
N LEU A 103 2.22 -1.25 -12.46
CA LEU A 103 0.89 -0.79 -12.86
C LEU A 103 0.91 0.64 -13.43
N GLN A 104 2.01 1.36 -13.27
CA GLN A 104 2.17 2.76 -13.71
C GLN A 104 1.09 3.67 -13.10
N VAL A 105 0.91 3.56 -11.79
CA VAL A 105 -0.10 4.33 -11.04
C VAL A 105 0.53 5.00 -9.82
N ALA A 106 -0.21 5.92 -9.20
CA ALA A 106 0.20 6.59 -7.97
C ALA A 106 0.29 5.60 -6.80
N LEU A 107 1.09 5.96 -5.82
CA LEU A 107 1.35 5.18 -4.62
C LEU A 107 0.92 5.97 -3.39
N ALA A 108 0.09 5.37 -2.54
CA ALA A 108 -0.29 5.95 -1.25
C ALA A 108 0.56 5.31 -0.14
N THR A 109 1.29 6.14 0.60
CA THR A 109 2.13 5.70 1.71
C THR A 109 2.35 6.81 2.71
N PHE A 110 2.57 6.44 3.98
CA PHE A 110 3.02 7.33 5.04
C PHE A 110 4.49 7.06 5.42
N ASP A 111 5.18 6.21 4.67
CA ASP A 111 6.61 5.92 4.89
C ASP A 111 7.47 6.85 4.06
N ARG A 112 8.34 7.63 4.72
CA ARG A 112 9.18 8.62 4.05
C ARG A 112 10.14 7.99 3.04
N ARG A 113 10.71 6.84 3.37
CA ARG A 113 11.69 6.17 2.49
C ARG A 113 11.04 5.68 1.22
N VAL A 114 9.86 5.08 1.34
CA VAL A 114 9.07 4.63 0.18
C VAL A 114 8.67 5.84 -0.68
N ALA A 115 8.17 6.90 -0.05
CA ALA A 115 7.76 8.12 -0.76
C ALA A 115 8.92 8.74 -1.54
N ARG A 116 10.11 8.79 -0.94
CA ARG A 116 11.30 9.36 -1.58
C ARG A 116 11.72 8.53 -2.80
N GLU A 117 11.80 7.22 -2.64
CA GLU A 117 12.17 6.34 -3.75
C GLU A 117 11.15 6.41 -4.89
N ALA A 118 9.86 6.48 -4.56
CA ALA A 118 8.81 6.65 -5.56
C ALA A 118 8.96 7.97 -6.31
N GLY A 119 9.20 9.06 -5.58
CA GLY A 119 9.40 10.38 -6.18
C GLY A 119 10.60 10.43 -7.12
N GLU A 120 11.70 9.79 -6.75
CA GLU A 120 12.91 9.72 -7.60
C GLU A 120 12.65 8.93 -8.90
N ARG A 121 11.65 8.07 -8.91
CA ARG A 121 11.24 7.27 -10.07
C ARG A 121 10.08 7.90 -10.85
N GLY A 122 9.68 9.12 -10.48
CA GLY A 122 8.59 9.82 -11.16
C GLY A 122 7.20 9.29 -10.83
N ILE A 123 7.06 8.54 -9.75
CA ILE A 123 5.77 8.02 -9.29
C ILE A 123 5.12 9.05 -8.37
N ALA A 124 3.87 9.41 -8.65
CA ALA A 124 3.11 10.33 -7.79
C ALA A 124 2.82 9.65 -6.44
N VAL A 125 2.99 10.41 -5.35
CA VAL A 125 2.79 9.91 -3.99
C VAL A 125 1.61 10.61 -3.33
N LEU A 126 0.71 9.82 -2.76
CA LEU A 126 -0.40 10.29 -1.92
C LEU A 126 -0.02 10.05 -0.45
N GLY A 127 -0.38 10.98 0.42
CA GLY A 127 -0.02 10.91 1.84
C GLY A 127 1.27 11.63 2.18
N GLU A 128 2.00 12.14 1.18
CA GLU A 128 3.28 12.82 1.37
C GLU A 128 3.17 14.05 2.30
N ALA A 129 2.05 14.77 2.24
CA ALA A 129 1.82 15.94 3.08
C ALA A 129 1.80 15.61 4.59
N GLN A 130 1.64 14.33 4.95
CA GLN A 130 1.62 13.86 6.33
C GLN A 130 3.00 13.45 6.84
N LEU A 131 4.03 13.48 5.97
CA LEU A 131 5.37 13.05 6.33
C LEU A 131 6.11 14.18 7.06
N PRO A 132 6.94 13.87 8.08
CA PRO A 132 7.78 14.88 8.72
C PRO A 132 8.80 15.42 7.72
N ARG A 133 9.05 16.70 7.81
CA ARG A 133 10.03 17.39 6.96
C ARG A 133 11.46 17.14 7.43
#